data_c1fc16ff1c90787ab587a4c1ae8cff94
#
_entry.id   c1fc16ff1c90787ab587a4c1ae8cff94
#
_cell.length_a   1.000
_cell.length_b   1.000
_cell.length_c   1.000
_cell.angle_alpha   90.00
_cell.angle_beta   90.00
_cell.angle_gamma   90.00
#
_symmetry.space_group_name_H-M   'P 1'
#
loop_
_entity.id
_entity.type
_entity.pdbx_description
1 polymer ?
#
loop_
_entity_poly.entity_id
_entity_poly.type
_entity_poly.pdbx_seq_one_letter_code
_entity_poly.pdbx_strand_id
1 'polypeptide(L)'
;MTPSLQDAKITFLGGGNMAAAIIGGLLAKNINKQNIYVSEPWEVNRNKMADLGVRTTTDNKEAAADADVVILAVKPQVAKGVCEELSSAWSSRSSLPVVISIAAGITLASIAQWFKGDSGKAPPIVRVMPNTPALVGEGASGLYAAQDVTDAEKELTSALLGSVSKATEWVDK
;
A
#
# COMPACT_ATOMS: atom_id res chain seq x y z
N MET A 1 -10.72 12.77 -6.60
CA MET A 1 -10.67 13.30 -5.23
C MET A 1 -10.18 12.23 -4.26
N THR A 2 -9.25 12.57 -3.39
CA THR A 2 -8.68 11.61 -2.43
C THR A 2 -9.61 11.47 -1.22
N PRO A 3 -10.07 10.27 -0.89
CA PRO A 3 -10.94 10.06 0.26
C PRO A 3 -10.19 10.19 1.60
N SER A 4 -10.94 10.36 2.68
CA SER A 4 -10.39 10.25 4.03
C SER A 4 -10.03 8.78 4.32
N LEU A 5 -9.23 8.55 5.36
CA LEU A 5 -8.87 7.18 5.77
C LEU A 5 -10.11 6.33 6.08
N GLN A 6 -11.15 6.92 6.65
CA GLN A 6 -12.37 6.20 7.01
C GLN A 6 -13.15 5.70 5.79
N ASP A 7 -13.06 6.41 4.67
CA ASP A 7 -13.80 6.10 3.45
C ASP A 7 -12.93 5.40 2.40
N ALA A 8 -11.62 5.40 2.56
CA ALA A 8 -10.70 4.86 1.58
C ALA A 8 -10.82 3.35 1.43
N LYS A 9 -10.75 2.87 0.20
CA LYS A 9 -10.60 1.45 -0.11
C LYS A 9 -9.12 1.14 -0.17
N ILE A 10 -8.66 0.26 0.71
CA ILE A 10 -7.25 -0.02 0.95
C ILE A 10 -6.94 -1.44 0.51
N THR A 11 -5.99 -1.58 -0.42
CA THR A 11 -5.54 -2.88 -0.90
C THR A 11 -4.11 -3.13 -0.44
N PHE A 12 -3.87 -4.32 0.10
CA PHE A 12 -2.53 -4.80 0.43
C PHE A 12 -2.13 -5.87 -0.59
N LEU A 13 -1.03 -5.66 -1.25
CA LEU A 13 -0.40 -6.68 -2.10
C LEU A 13 0.72 -7.32 -1.29
N GLY A 14 0.45 -8.53 -0.82
CA GLY A 14 1.27 -9.21 0.16
C GLY A 14 0.66 -9.16 1.56
N GLY A 15 0.63 -10.29 2.25
CA GLY A 15 0.03 -10.45 3.57
C GLY A 15 1.03 -10.92 4.63
N GLY A 16 2.26 -10.40 4.61
CA GLY A 16 3.28 -10.73 5.60
C GLY A 16 3.13 -9.95 6.90
N ASN A 17 4.17 -9.99 7.73
CA ASN A 17 4.14 -9.42 9.09
C ASN A 17 3.88 -7.92 9.10
N MET A 18 4.51 -7.17 8.19
CA MET A 18 4.32 -5.72 8.14
C MET A 18 2.89 -5.36 7.72
N ALA A 19 2.34 -6.06 6.72
CA ALA A 19 0.95 -5.87 6.32
C ALA A 19 0.00 -6.17 7.49
N ALA A 20 0.24 -7.26 8.20
CA ALA A 20 -0.56 -7.64 9.37
C ALA A 20 -0.53 -6.56 10.46
N ALA A 21 0.64 -5.98 10.70
CA ALA A 21 0.80 -4.93 11.71
C ALA A 21 0.01 -3.67 11.32
N ILE A 22 0.08 -3.26 10.06
CA ILE A 22 -0.66 -2.10 9.56
C ILE A 22 -2.18 -2.36 9.64
N ILE A 23 -2.62 -3.53 9.20
CA ILE A 23 -4.05 -3.90 9.28
C ILE A 23 -4.53 -3.91 10.72
N GLY A 24 -3.77 -4.49 11.63
CA GLY A 24 -4.12 -4.50 13.06
C GLY A 24 -4.29 -3.09 13.62
N GLY A 25 -3.39 -2.18 13.24
CA GLY A 25 -3.48 -0.77 13.63
C GLY A 25 -4.70 -0.07 13.05
N LEU A 26 -5.03 -0.35 11.79
CA LEU A 26 -6.21 0.21 11.14
C LEU A 26 -7.50 -0.27 11.82
N LEU A 27 -7.58 -1.55 12.13
CA LEU A 27 -8.74 -2.13 12.80
C LEU A 27 -8.90 -1.57 14.22
N ALA A 28 -7.80 -1.30 14.92
CA ALA A 28 -7.82 -0.66 16.23
C ALA A 28 -8.37 0.78 16.17
N LYS A 29 -8.29 1.43 15.01
CA LYS A 29 -8.87 2.74 14.75
C LYS A 29 -10.28 2.68 14.16
N ASN A 30 -10.91 1.52 14.20
CA ASN A 30 -12.27 1.27 13.70
C ASN A 30 -12.44 1.48 12.20
N ILE A 31 -11.39 1.25 11.42
CA ILE A 31 -11.50 1.23 9.95
C ILE A 31 -12.35 0.02 9.57
N ASN A 32 -13.28 0.22 8.64
CA ASN A 32 -14.19 -0.84 8.21
C ASN A 32 -13.42 -1.98 7.52
N LYS A 33 -13.58 -3.19 8.03
CA LYS A 33 -12.93 -4.39 7.49
C LYS A 33 -13.25 -4.62 6.01
N GLN A 34 -14.45 -4.25 5.58
CA GLN A 34 -14.87 -4.41 4.18
C GLN A 34 -14.12 -3.49 3.22
N ASN A 35 -13.49 -2.44 3.75
CA ASN A 35 -12.67 -1.52 2.95
C ASN A 35 -11.23 -2.00 2.80
N ILE A 36 -10.85 -3.10 3.45
CA ILE A 36 -9.50 -3.65 3.38
C ILE A 36 -9.52 -4.96 2.59
N TYR A 37 -8.71 -5.01 1.53
CA TYR A 37 -8.62 -6.17 0.64
C TYR A 37 -7.15 -6.58 0.52
N VAL A 38 -6.86 -7.86 0.83
CA VAL A 38 -5.49 -8.39 0.81
C VAL A 38 -5.35 -9.41 -0.31
N SER A 39 -4.37 -9.24 -1.18
CA SER A 39 -3.97 -10.25 -2.15
C SER A 39 -2.72 -10.95 -1.63
N GLU A 40 -2.81 -12.25 -1.39
CA GLU A 40 -1.72 -13.05 -0.88
C GLU A 40 -1.77 -14.46 -1.47
N PRO A 41 -0.74 -14.88 -2.23
CA PRO A 41 -0.75 -16.21 -2.83
C PRO A 41 -0.51 -17.35 -1.84
N TRP A 42 0.20 -17.09 -0.74
CA TRP A 42 0.49 -18.12 0.25
C TRP A 42 -0.67 -18.32 1.21
N GLU A 43 -1.22 -19.52 1.21
CA GLU A 43 -2.42 -19.86 1.97
C GLU A 43 -2.29 -19.56 3.48
N VAL A 44 -1.13 -19.84 4.07
CA VAL A 44 -0.90 -19.61 5.51
C VAL A 44 -1.07 -18.14 5.86
N ASN A 45 -0.45 -17.24 5.10
CA ASN A 45 -0.59 -15.80 5.32
C ASN A 45 -1.99 -15.32 4.99
N ARG A 46 -2.57 -15.83 3.90
CA ARG A 46 -3.94 -15.46 3.49
C ARG A 46 -4.95 -15.82 4.57
N ASN A 47 -4.81 -16.99 5.19
CA ASN A 47 -5.69 -17.42 6.29
C ASN A 47 -5.53 -16.52 7.52
N LYS A 48 -4.32 -16.09 7.85
CA LYS A 48 -4.09 -15.14 8.94
C LYS A 48 -4.81 -13.82 8.70
N MET A 49 -4.81 -13.33 7.46
CA MET A 49 -5.52 -12.11 7.07
C MET A 49 -7.05 -12.31 7.18
N ALA A 50 -7.54 -13.45 6.68
CA ALA A 50 -8.96 -13.78 6.77
C ALA A 50 -9.43 -13.85 8.23
N ASP A 51 -8.60 -14.34 9.13
CA ASP A 51 -8.91 -14.40 10.58
C ASP A 51 -9.04 -13.00 11.20
N LEU A 52 -8.40 -12.00 10.62
CA LEU A 52 -8.59 -10.60 11.04
C LEU A 52 -9.94 -10.03 10.57
N GLY A 53 -10.63 -10.72 9.68
CA GLY A 53 -11.94 -10.33 9.17
C GLY A 53 -11.91 -9.48 7.91
N VAL A 54 -10.73 -9.23 7.34
CA VAL A 54 -10.62 -8.47 6.09
C VAL A 54 -10.85 -9.36 4.88
N ARG A 55 -11.11 -8.75 3.73
CA ARG A 55 -11.30 -9.47 2.47
C ARG A 55 -9.96 -9.99 1.96
N THR A 56 -9.95 -11.19 1.39
CA THR A 56 -8.72 -11.81 0.87
C THR A 56 -8.94 -12.41 -0.51
N THR A 57 -7.88 -12.48 -1.31
CA THR A 57 -7.87 -13.11 -2.62
C THR A 57 -6.43 -13.51 -2.99
N THR A 58 -6.28 -14.28 -4.06
CA THR A 58 -4.98 -14.55 -4.68
C THR A 58 -4.76 -13.71 -5.94
N ASP A 59 -5.75 -12.91 -6.35
CA ASP A 59 -5.74 -12.14 -7.60
C ASP A 59 -5.43 -10.67 -7.29
N ASN A 60 -4.23 -10.23 -7.66
CA ASN A 60 -3.80 -8.84 -7.47
C ASN A 60 -4.69 -7.83 -8.19
N LYS A 61 -5.14 -8.17 -9.40
CA LYS A 61 -6.00 -7.28 -10.19
C LYS A 61 -7.36 -7.09 -9.53
N GLU A 62 -7.93 -8.16 -9.03
CA GLU A 62 -9.21 -8.11 -8.31
C GLU A 62 -9.10 -7.26 -7.06
N ALA A 63 -8.06 -7.50 -6.26
CA ALA A 63 -7.87 -6.77 -5.00
C ALA A 63 -7.68 -5.27 -5.22
N ALA A 64 -7.01 -4.88 -6.30
CA ALA A 64 -6.63 -3.50 -6.57
C ALA A 64 -7.57 -2.77 -7.54
N ALA A 65 -8.59 -3.43 -8.07
CA ALA A 65 -9.44 -2.87 -9.12
C ALA A 65 -10.06 -1.52 -8.74
N ASP A 66 -10.57 -1.40 -7.53
CA ASP A 66 -11.28 -0.22 -7.04
C ASP A 66 -10.52 0.49 -5.91
N ALA A 67 -9.26 0.19 -5.70
CA ALA A 67 -8.50 0.72 -4.59
C ALA A 67 -8.28 2.23 -4.71
N ASP A 68 -8.33 2.92 -3.57
CA ASP A 68 -7.90 4.32 -3.42
C ASP A 68 -6.45 4.38 -2.96
N VAL A 69 -6.01 3.35 -2.22
CA VAL A 69 -4.64 3.19 -1.73
C VAL A 69 -4.21 1.75 -1.97
N VAL A 70 -3.00 1.57 -2.47
CA VAL A 70 -2.39 0.24 -2.62
C VAL A 70 -1.10 0.22 -1.84
N ILE A 71 -0.99 -0.71 -0.89
CA ILE A 71 0.26 -0.94 -0.15
C ILE A 71 0.99 -2.10 -0.82
N LEU A 72 2.16 -1.80 -1.37
CA LEU A 72 3.03 -2.76 -2.03
C LEU A 72 3.94 -3.40 -0.98
N ALA A 73 3.54 -4.58 -0.50
CA ALA A 73 4.19 -5.31 0.59
C ALA A 73 4.72 -6.67 0.14
N VAL A 74 4.99 -6.83 -1.14
CA VAL A 74 5.53 -8.05 -1.71
C VAL A 74 7.05 -8.09 -1.59
N LYS A 75 7.63 -9.27 -1.75
CA LYS A 75 9.09 -9.42 -1.78
C LYS A 75 9.67 -8.66 -2.97
N PRO A 76 10.88 -8.07 -2.84
CA PRO A 76 11.48 -7.28 -3.92
C PRO A 76 11.53 -7.98 -5.27
N GLN A 77 11.82 -9.29 -5.29
CA GLN A 77 11.97 -10.05 -6.52
C GLN A 77 10.66 -10.24 -7.31
N VAL A 78 9.49 -10.02 -6.68
CA VAL A 78 8.19 -10.13 -7.37
C VAL A 78 7.54 -8.77 -7.62
N ALA A 79 8.08 -7.71 -7.07
CA ALA A 79 7.49 -6.37 -7.14
C ALA A 79 7.33 -5.85 -8.57
N LYS A 80 8.32 -6.07 -9.43
CA LYS A 80 8.26 -5.63 -10.83
C LYS A 80 7.07 -6.23 -11.56
N GLY A 81 6.91 -7.54 -11.48
CA GLY A 81 5.79 -8.23 -12.14
C GLY A 81 4.44 -7.76 -11.63
N VAL A 82 4.33 -7.52 -10.33
CA VAL A 82 3.10 -7.01 -9.72
C VAL A 82 2.77 -5.61 -10.25
N CYS A 83 3.74 -4.71 -10.30
CA CYS A 83 3.53 -3.35 -10.81
C CYS A 83 3.10 -3.37 -12.28
N GLU A 84 3.73 -4.20 -13.10
CA GLU A 84 3.38 -4.33 -14.52
C GLU A 84 1.97 -4.89 -14.70
N GLU A 85 1.59 -5.86 -13.88
CA GLU A 85 0.24 -6.44 -13.87
C GLU A 85 -0.82 -5.39 -13.51
N LEU A 86 -0.58 -4.58 -12.48
CA LEU A 86 -1.49 -3.52 -12.06
C LEU A 86 -1.58 -2.41 -13.11
N SER A 87 -0.47 -2.05 -13.72
CA SER A 87 -0.45 -1.06 -14.79
C SER A 87 -1.43 -1.44 -15.90
N SER A 88 -1.41 -2.69 -16.31
CA SER A 88 -2.33 -3.22 -17.31
C SER A 88 -3.79 -3.19 -16.81
N ALA A 89 -4.02 -3.59 -15.56
CA ALA A 89 -5.36 -3.62 -14.97
C ALA A 89 -5.97 -2.22 -14.83
N TRP A 90 -5.14 -1.20 -14.62
CA TRP A 90 -5.58 0.17 -14.40
C TRP A 90 -5.63 1.02 -15.68
N SER A 91 -5.36 0.45 -16.83
CA SER A 91 -5.26 1.20 -18.09
C SER A 91 -6.53 1.99 -18.43
N SER A 92 -7.69 1.53 -17.99
CA SER A 92 -8.98 2.20 -18.23
C SER A 92 -9.41 3.15 -17.12
N ARG A 93 -8.68 3.21 -16.00
CA ARG A 93 -9.05 4.10 -14.90
C ARG A 93 -8.67 5.55 -15.22
N SER A 94 -9.60 6.48 -14.94
CA SER A 94 -9.36 7.91 -15.09
C SER A 94 -8.50 8.48 -13.97
N SER A 95 -8.54 7.86 -12.79
CA SER A 95 -7.77 8.26 -11.62
C SER A 95 -7.08 7.03 -11.02
N LEU A 96 -5.79 7.13 -10.74
CA LEU A 96 -5.01 6.03 -10.19
C LEU A 96 -4.90 6.16 -8.66
N PRO A 97 -4.84 5.02 -7.93
CA PRO A 97 -4.67 5.07 -6.49
C PRO A 97 -3.26 5.55 -6.12
N VAL A 98 -3.09 6.04 -4.89
CA VAL A 98 -1.74 6.25 -4.36
C VAL A 98 -1.14 4.88 -4.01
N VAL A 99 0.10 4.65 -4.46
CA VAL A 99 0.84 3.41 -4.17
C VAL A 99 1.86 3.69 -3.08
N ILE A 100 1.76 2.95 -2.00
CA ILE A 100 2.69 3.05 -0.87
C ILE A 100 3.56 1.81 -0.88
N SER A 101 4.85 1.98 -1.11
CA SER A 101 5.80 0.86 -1.12
C SER A 101 6.50 0.74 0.22
N ILE A 102 6.40 -0.43 0.82
CA ILE A 102 7.17 -0.81 2.02
C ILE A 102 8.22 -1.87 1.66
N ALA A 103 8.39 -2.15 0.38
CA ALA A 103 9.37 -3.13 -0.11
C ALA A 103 10.79 -2.55 0.03
N ALA A 104 11.64 -3.28 0.78
CA ALA A 104 13.02 -2.85 1.02
C ALA A 104 13.84 -2.88 -0.28
N GLY A 105 14.73 -1.89 -0.44
CA GLY A 105 15.70 -1.87 -1.53
C GLY A 105 15.17 -1.51 -2.90
N ILE A 106 13.91 -1.10 -3.00
CA ILE A 106 13.32 -0.71 -4.29
C ILE A 106 13.13 0.81 -4.31
N THR A 107 13.68 1.47 -5.33
CA THR A 107 13.60 2.92 -5.45
C THR A 107 12.27 3.39 -6.02
N LEU A 108 11.91 4.65 -5.74
CA LEU A 108 10.76 5.30 -6.36
C LEU A 108 10.86 5.28 -7.89
N ALA A 109 12.05 5.53 -8.43
CA ALA A 109 12.28 5.55 -9.87
C ALA A 109 11.98 4.20 -10.51
N SER A 110 12.42 3.11 -9.89
CA SER A 110 12.15 1.76 -10.38
C SER A 110 10.65 1.45 -10.40
N ILE A 111 9.95 1.74 -9.30
CA ILE A 111 8.50 1.51 -9.21
C ILE A 111 7.75 2.33 -10.26
N ALA A 112 8.09 3.60 -10.40
CA ALA A 112 7.48 4.48 -11.40
C ALA A 112 7.66 3.94 -12.81
N GLN A 113 8.87 3.47 -13.14
CA GLN A 113 9.16 2.91 -14.45
C GLN A 113 8.33 1.65 -14.73
N TRP A 114 8.21 0.76 -13.75
CA TRP A 114 7.43 -0.46 -13.89
C TRP A 114 5.93 -0.17 -14.10
N PHE A 115 5.40 0.84 -13.45
CA PHE A 115 4.01 1.26 -13.63
C PHE A 115 3.78 1.98 -14.96
N LYS A 116 4.75 2.73 -15.46
CA LYS A 116 4.61 3.43 -16.74
C LYS A 116 4.40 2.48 -17.90
N GLY A 117 5.16 1.37 -17.94
CA GLY A 117 5.02 0.35 -18.97
C GLY A 117 4.76 0.95 -20.35
N ASP A 118 3.83 0.38 -21.09
CA ASP A 118 3.42 0.86 -22.40
C ASP A 118 2.49 2.06 -22.36
N SER A 119 1.80 2.27 -21.24
CA SER A 119 0.81 3.36 -21.11
C SER A 119 1.45 4.72 -20.83
N GLY A 120 2.67 4.74 -20.33
CA GLY A 120 3.37 5.96 -19.94
C GLY A 120 2.86 6.62 -18.67
N LYS A 121 1.88 6.00 -17.99
CA LYS A 121 1.27 6.54 -16.77
C LYS A 121 1.76 5.81 -15.54
N ALA A 122 2.16 6.57 -14.51
CA ALA A 122 2.47 6.03 -13.19
C ALA A 122 1.52 6.63 -12.16
N PRO A 123 1.09 5.82 -11.16
CA PRO A 123 0.32 6.37 -10.05
C PRO A 123 1.22 7.24 -9.16
N PRO A 124 0.64 8.07 -8.28
CA PRO A 124 1.43 8.71 -7.24
C PRO A 124 2.03 7.66 -6.32
N ILE A 125 3.33 7.77 -6.03
CA ILE A 125 4.07 6.75 -5.29
C ILE A 125 4.72 7.36 -4.05
N VAL A 126 4.54 6.69 -2.92
CA VAL A 126 5.22 6.99 -1.67
C VAL A 126 6.05 5.79 -1.26
N ARG A 127 7.31 6.01 -0.95
CA ARG A 127 8.18 4.98 -0.40
C ARG A 127 8.27 5.15 1.10
N VAL A 128 8.13 4.06 1.83
CA VAL A 128 8.17 4.05 3.30
C VAL A 128 9.34 3.20 3.77
N MET A 129 10.08 3.73 4.72
CA MET A 129 11.17 3.04 5.41
C MET A 129 10.77 2.88 6.87
N PRO A 130 9.98 1.83 7.21
CA PRO A 130 9.59 1.63 8.61
C PRO A 130 10.76 1.12 9.43
N ASN A 131 10.85 1.58 10.68
CA ASN A 131 11.79 1.03 11.65
C ASN A 131 11.11 -0.08 12.44
N THR A 132 11.87 -1.12 12.83
CA THR A 132 11.47 -1.93 13.96
C THR A 132 11.62 -1.03 15.19
N PRO A 133 10.64 -0.75 15.97
CA PRO A 133 9.51 -1.57 16.37
C PRO A 133 8.15 -1.13 15.81
N ALA A 134 8.06 -0.82 14.56
CA ALA A 134 6.77 -0.51 13.92
C ALA A 134 5.73 -1.61 14.14
N LEU A 135 6.18 -2.86 14.20
CA LEU A 135 5.30 -4.02 14.42
C LEU A 135 4.53 -3.98 15.74
N VAL A 136 5.00 -3.20 16.71
CA VAL A 136 4.33 -3.05 18.01
C VAL A 136 3.73 -1.64 18.19
N GLY A 137 3.62 -0.87 17.11
CA GLY A 137 3.01 0.45 17.15
C GLY A 137 3.89 1.57 17.68
N GLU A 138 5.17 1.30 17.92
CA GLU A 138 6.11 2.27 18.52
C GLU A 138 7.19 2.75 17.55
N GLY A 139 7.12 2.31 16.29
CA GLY A 139 8.12 2.67 15.31
C GLY A 139 8.00 4.09 14.80
N ALA A 140 9.02 4.50 14.06
CA ALA A 140 9.02 5.72 13.26
C ALA A 140 9.16 5.30 11.79
N SER A 141 8.60 6.09 10.88
CA SER A 141 8.69 5.84 9.45
C SER A 141 9.20 7.07 8.72
N GLY A 142 10.18 6.88 7.84
CA GLY A 142 10.59 7.89 6.88
C GLY A 142 9.75 7.76 5.62
N LEU A 143 9.22 8.86 5.12
CA LEU A 143 8.34 8.88 3.96
C LEU A 143 8.98 9.66 2.82
N TYR A 144 9.09 9.03 1.65
CA TYR A 144 9.64 9.65 0.43
C TYR A 144 8.54 9.67 -0.62
N ALA A 145 8.13 10.86 -1.04
CA ALA A 145 7.07 11.02 -2.03
C ALA A 145 7.65 11.40 -3.40
N ALA A 146 7.08 10.85 -4.47
CA ALA A 146 7.32 11.35 -5.81
C ALA A 146 6.72 12.76 -5.95
N GLN A 147 7.19 13.54 -6.93
CA GLN A 147 6.82 14.95 -7.07
C GLN A 147 5.32 15.19 -7.33
N ASP A 148 4.66 14.20 -7.92
CA ASP A 148 3.24 14.28 -8.29
C ASP A 148 2.28 13.87 -7.17
N VAL A 149 2.80 13.56 -5.97
CA VAL A 149 1.96 13.21 -4.83
C VAL A 149 1.36 14.47 -4.23
N THR A 150 0.03 14.53 -4.16
CA THR A 150 -0.70 15.69 -3.62
C THR A 150 -0.63 15.75 -2.09
N ASP A 151 -0.94 16.90 -1.51
CA ASP A 151 -1.02 17.06 -0.08
C ASP A 151 -2.10 16.15 0.54
N ALA A 152 -3.24 15.99 -0.12
CA ALA A 152 -4.30 15.10 0.33
C ALA A 152 -3.83 13.64 0.36
N GLU A 153 -3.06 13.22 -0.64
CA GLU A 153 -2.48 11.87 -0.68
C GLU A 153 -1.43 11.66 0.41
N LYS A 154 -0.64 12.69 0.70
CA LYS A 154 0.31 12.65 1.82
C LYS A 154 -0.40 12.54 3.17
N GLU A 155 -1.48 13.28 3.36
CA GLU A 155 -2.29 13.20 4.58
C GLU A 155 -2.89 11.81 4.77
N LEU A 156 -3.44 11.24 3.71
CA LEU A 156 -4.00 9.88 3.74
C LEU A 156 -2.92 8.86 4.10
N THR A 157 -1.75 8.98 3.49
CA THR A 157 -0.61 8.10 3.76
C THR A 157 -0.15 8.22 5.21
N SER A 158 -0.01 9.44 5.71
CA SER A 158 0.40 9.67 7.10
C SER A 158 -0.62 9.12 8.08
N ALA A 159 -1.90 9.30 7.81
CA ALA A 159 -2.97 8.78 8.66
C ALA A 159 -2.95 7.24 8.70
N LEU A 160 -2.74 6.61 7.56
CA LEU A 160 -2.66 5.15 7.46
C LEU A 160 -1.46 4.61 8.23
N LEU A 161 -0.28 5.20 8.04
CA LEU A 161 0.95 4.75 8.70
C LEU A 161 0.99 5.12 10.18
N GLY A 162 0.28 6.15 10.58
CA GLY A 162 0.10 6.52 11.97
C GLY A 162 -0.57 5.43 12.80
N SER A 163 -1.19 4.45 12.15
CA SER A 163 -1.77 3.29 12.83
C SER A 163 -0.70 2.37 13.45
N VAL A 164 0.53 2.40 12.96
CA VAL A 164 1.63 1.54 13.42
C VAL A 164 2.89 2.31 13.81
N SER A 165 2.95 3.62 13.54
CA SER A 165 4.13 4.43 13.81
C SER A 165 3.77 5.58 14.74
N LYS A 166 4.56 5.81 15.78
CA LYS A 166 4.40 6.97 16.65
C LYS A 166 4.78 8.27 15.95
N ALA A 167 5.69 8.18 14.99
CA ALA A 167 6.15 9.34 14.23
C ALA A 167 6.26 8.97 12.75
N THR A 168 5.79 9.87 11.91
CA THR A 168 6.01 9.80 10.46
C THR A 168 6.64 11.12 10.03
N GLU A 169 7.64 11.03 9.16
CA GLU A 169 8.38 12.19 8.71
C GLU A 169 8.57 12.14 7.19
N TRP A 170 8.17 13.22 6.52
CA TRP A 170 8.42 13.38 5.10
C TRP A 170 9.85 13.85 4.89
N VAL A 171 10.56 13.12 4.04
CA VAL A 171 11.99 13.36 3.80
C VAL A 171 12.17 13.80 2.36
N ASP A 172 12.96 14.84 2.16
CA ASP A 172 13.37 15.26 0.82
C ASP A 172 14.45 14.33 0.29
N LYS A 173 14.49 14.15 -1.03
CA LYS A 173 15.52 13.32 -1.67
C LYS A 173 16.87 13.99 -1.65
#